data_dbd2763887032898b6d81a7c0b48cc83
#
_entry.id   dbd2763887032898b6d81a7c0b48cc83
#
_cell.length_a   1.000
_cell.length_b   1.000
_cell.length_c   1.000
_cell.angle_alpha   90.00
_cell.angle_beta   90.00
_cell.angle_gamma   90.00
#
_symmetry.space_group_name_H-M   'P 1'
#
loop_
_entity.id
_entity.type
_entity.pdbx_description
1 polymer ?
#
loop_
_entity_poly.entity_id
_entity_poly.type
_entity_poly.pdbx_seq_one_letter_code
_entity_poly.pdbx_strand_id
1 'polypeptide(L)'
;MLEDLPLQRTLGDELGAWTQRHLERLGVQLHPGQSLGSFEGDGERVTAVVCESGLKIETDVVVIGAGVHAETMLAKQAGLEIGERGGIVTDANLRTSAPDVFAAGDVAEWYSNAHETHIRVEHWDVAFNQGRTAAMNMLGKDEPHAVVPYFWTDMADVEIESVGPAYGWDRIVMRGSIDDSAFSAWYVQGNRVAQVAAVGRSHDIEVGRKLIAERRELTDDQLDSIANVEYDVACLA
;
A
#
# COMPACT_ATOMS: atom_id res chain seq x y z
N MET A 1 -14.90 5.05 -10.25
CA MET A 1 -13.72 5.29 -9.37
C MET A 1 -13.30 6.75 -9.52
N LEU A 2 -12.75 7.36 -8.47
CA LEU A 2 -12.31 8.77 -8.48
C LEU A 2 -10.98 8.97 -9.21
N GLU A 3 -10.07 8.00 -9.12
CA GLU A 3 -8.77 8.02 -9.80
C GLU A 3 -8.92 7.68 -11.29
N ASP A 4 -7.96 8.11 -12.11
CA ASP A 4 -7.95 7.84 -13.55
C ASP A 4 -7.59 6.38 -13.84
N LEU A 5 -6.71 5.79 -13.02
CA LEU A 5 -6.28 4.40 -13.13
C LEU A 5 -6.42 3.66 -11.78
N PRO A 6 -6.75 2.36 -11.78
CA PRO A 6 -6.73 1.55 -10.57
C PRO A 6 -5.33 1.51 -9.95
N LEU A 7 -5.25 1.63 -8.61
CA LEU A 7 -4.00 1.57 -7.84
C LEU A 7 -2.95 2.65 -8.19
N GLN A 8 -3.31 3.65 -9.00
CA GLN A 8 -2.41 4.69 -9.50
C GLN A 8 -1.65 5.41 -8.38
N ARG A 9 -2.35 5.76 -7.31
CA ARG A 9 -1.77 6.52 -6.20
C ARG A 9 -0.69 5.75 -5.43
N THR A 10 -0.79 4.42 -5.40
CA THR A 10 0.12 3.55 -4.64
C THR A 10 1.18 2.88 -5.51
N LEU A 11 0.87 2.63 -6.78
CA LEU A 11 1.74 1.87 -7.69
C LEU A 11 2.13 2.65 -8.96
N GLY A 12 1.65 3.91 -9.11
CA GLY A 12 1.98 4.74 -10.26
C GLY A 12 1.20 4.40 -11.54
N ASP A 13 1.51 5.13 -12.60
CA ASP A 13 0.74 5.09 -13.85
C ASP A 13 0.94 3.76 -14.62
N GLU A 14 2.15 3.22 -14.66
CA GLU A 14 2.45 2.01 -15.42
C GLU A 14 1.71 0.79 -14.89
N LEU A 15 1.77 0.55 -13.57
CA LEU A 15 1.05 -0.54 -12.94
C LEU A 15 -0.46 -0.27 -12.92
N GLY A 16 -0.87 0.98 -12.76
CA GLY A 16 -2.27 1.38 -12.88
C GLY A 16 -2.84 1.07 -14.26
N ALA A 17 -2.13 1.40 -15.32
CA ALA A 17 -2.53 1.10 -16.70
C ALA A 17 -2.52 -0.41 -16.99
N TRP A 18 -1.57 -1.16 -16.46
CA TRP A 18 -1.57 -2.62 -16.55
C TRP A 18 -2.78 -3.22 -15.83
N THR A 19 -3.05 -2.77 -14.60
CA THR A 19 -4.20 -3.20 -13.78
C THR A 19 -5.51 -2.93 -14.53
N GLN A 20 -5.66 -1.76 -15.13
CA GLN A 20 -6.83 -1.42 -15.94
C GLN A 20 -7.03 -2.43 -17.06
N ARG A 21 -6.00 -2.64 -17.91
CA ARG A 21 -6.08 -3.59 -19.03
C ARG A 21 -6.38 -5.01 -18.57
N HIS A 22 -5.84 -5.41 -17.40
CA HIS A 22 -6.11 -6.72 -16.83
C HIS A 22 -7.58 -6.88 -16.44
N LEU A 23 -8.14 -5.91 -15.71
CA LEU A 23 -9.54 -5.91 -15.30
C LEU A 23 -10.50 -5.86 -16.51
N GLU A 24 -10.18 -5.06 -17.54
CA GLU A 24 -10.95 -4.99 -18.78
C GLU A 24 -10.97 -6.34 -19.53
N ARG A 25 -9.84 -7.08 -19.55
CA ARG A 25 -9.79 -8.46 -20.10
C ARG A 25 -10.69 -9.44 -19.36
N LEU A 26 -10.90 -9.22 -18.06
CA LEU A 26 -11.82 -10.00 -17.22
C LEU A 26 -13.30 -9.58 -17.42
N GLY A 27 -13.58 -8.59 -18.28
CA GLY A 27 -14.93 -8.09 -18.55
C GLY A 27 -15.40 -7.01 -17.60
N VAL A 28 -14.52 -6.46 -16.75
CA VAL A 28 -14.85 -5.33 -15.87
C VAL A 28 -14.91 -4.05 -16.68
N GLN A 29 -16.02 -3.32 -16.55
CA GLN A 29 -16.16 -1.96 -17.12
C GLN A 29 -15.71 -0.93 -16.08
N LEU A 30 -14.66 -0.20 -16.38
CA LEU A 30 -14.13 0.83 -15.51
C LEU A 30 -14.67 2.21 -15.93
N HIS A 31 -15.11 2.99 -14.96
CA HIS A 31 -15.60 4.36 -15.15
C HIS A 31 -14.75 5.32 -14.29
N PRO A 32 -13.57 5.75 -14.79
CA PRO A 32 -12.70 6.68 -14.06
C PRO A 32 -13.33 8.06 -13.94
N GLY A 33 -12.89 8.85 -12.95
CA GLY A 33 -13.35 10.21 -12.74
C GLY A 33 -14.84 10.32 -12.39
N GLN A 34 -15.51 9.23 -11.97
CA GLN A 34 -16.92 9.24 -11.63
C GLN A 34 -17.14 9.25 -10.12
N SER A 35 -17.93 10.21 -9.66
CA SER A 35 -18.45 10.29 -8.30
C SER A 35 -19.84 9.68 -8.23
N LEU A 36 -20.11 8.96 -7.14
CA LEU A 36 -21.44 8.43 -6.86
C LEU A 36 -22.40 9.60 -6.52
N GLY A 37 -23.51 9.67 -7.23
CA GLY A 37 -24.58 10.61 -6.97
C GLY A 37 -25.70 9.99 -6.13
N SER A 38 -26.33 8.90 -6.63
CA SER A 38 -27.43 8.24 -5.95
C SER A 38 -27.61 6.79 -6.40
N PHE A 39 -28.45 6.07 -5.67
CA PHE A 39 -28.97 4.76 -6.09
C PHE A 39 -30.44 4.91 -6.49
N GLU A 40 -30.83 4.23 -7.57
CA GLU A 40 -32.23 4.03 -7.92
C GLU A 40 -32.67 2.61 -7.54
N GLY A 41 -33.94 2.45 -7.25
CA GLY A 41 -34.52 1.16 -6.89
C GLY A 41 -36.05 1.20 -6.91
N ASP A 42 -36.67 0.04 -6.77
CA ASP A 42 -38.14 -0.12 -6.71
C ASP A 42 -38.71 -0.10 -5.29
N GLY A 43 -37.88 0.18 -4.29
CA GLY A 43 -38.19 0.18 -2.86
C GLY A 43 -37.79 -1.12 -2.15
N GLU A 44 -37.48 -2.19 -2.87
CA GLU A 44 -37.01 -3.47 -2.32
C GLU A 44 -35.56 -3.77 -2.79
N ARG A 45 -35.21 -3.38 -4.01
CA ARG A 45 -33.92 -3.67 -4.62
C ARG A 45 -33.33 -2.46 -5.30
N VAL A 46 -31.99 -2.40 -5.35
CA VAL A 46 -31.27 -1.47 -6.23
C VAL A 46 -31.48 -1.92 -7.69
N THR A 47 -31.70 -0.96 -8.58
CA THR A 47 -31.85 -1.22 -10.03
C THR A 47 -30.82 -0.44 -10.84
N ALA A 48 -30.26 0.64 -10.29
CA ALA A 48 -29.18 1.38 -10.94
C ALA A 48 -28.36 2.20 -9.95
N VAL A 49 -27.13 2.47 -10.36
CA VAL A 49 -26.24 3.51 -9.78
C VAL A 49 -26.24 4.70 -10.73
N VAL A 50 -26.42 5.90 -10.19
CA VAL A 50 -26.38 7.17 -10.93
C VAL A 50 -25.19 7.99 -10.43
N CYS A 51 -24.26 8.30 -11.34
CA CYS A 51 -23.12 9.16 -11.04
C CYS A 51 -23.52 10.65 -11.08
N GLU A 52 -22.75 11.52 -10.42
CA GLU A 52 -22.98 12.98 -10.45
C GLU A 52 -22.91 13.54 -11.87
N SER A 53 -22.16 12.92 -12.77
CA SER A 53 -22.10 13.27 -14.21
C SER A 53 -23.39 12.98 -14.98
N GLY A 54 -24.34 12.26 -14.38
CA GLY A 54 -25.54 11.76 -15.04
C GLY A 54 -25.38 10.38 -15.69
N LEU A 55 -24.20 9.77 -15.63
CA LEU A 55 -24.02 8.38 -16.08
C LEU A 55 -24.85 7.47 -15.20
N LYS A 56 -25.71 6.64 -15.82
CA LYS A 56 -26.52 5.64 -15.15
C LYS A 56 -26.04 4.24 -15.53
N ILE A 57 -25.81 3.40 -14.52
CA ILE A 57 -25.37 2.02 -14.66
C ILE A 57 -26.41 1.11 -14.03
N GLU A 58 -27.06 0.30 -14.83
CA GLU A 58 -28.03 -0.70 -14.35
C GLU A 58 -27.30 -1.82 -13.61
N THR A 59 -27.84 -2.21 -12.45
CA THR A 59 -27.25 -3.26 -11.61
C THR A 59 -28.25 -3.80 -10.60
N ASP A 60 -28.07 -5.05 -10.22
CA ASP A 60 -28.86 -5.74 -9.20
C ASP A 60 -28.18 -5.75 -7.82
N VAL A 61 -26.86 -5.49 -7.77
CA VAL A 61 -26.06 -5.51 -6.54
C VAL A 61 -25.01 -4.39 -6.60
N VAL A 62 -24.81 -3.71 -5.48
CA VAL A 62 -23.77 -2.68 -5.33
C VAL A 62 -22.85 -3.06 -4.18
N VAL A 63 -21.54 -3.03 -4.45
CA VAL A 63 -20.50 -3.15 -3.43
C VAL A 63 -19.79 -1.80 -3.33
N ILE A 64 -19.73 -1.23 -2.11
CA ILE A 64 -19.13 0.08 -1.87
C ILE A 64 -17.80 -0.11 -1.16
N GLY A 65 -16.71 0.31 -1.83
CA GLY A 65 -15.37 0.38 -1.27
C GLY A 65 -14.86 1.82 -1.38
N ALA A 66 -15.29 2.68 -0.47
CA ALA A 66 -15.05 4.13 -0.53
C ALA A 66 -13.88 4.61 0.36
N GLY A 67 -13.03 3.69 0.82
CA GLY A 67 -11.95 3.96 1.75
C GLY A 67 -12.42 3.98 3.22
N VAL A 68 -11.46 4.20 4.12
CA VAL A 68 -11.67 4.23 5.56
C VAL A 68 -10.97 5.44 6.18
N HIS A 69 -11.38 5.80 7.38
CA HIS A 69 -10.71 6.79 8.21
C HIS A 69 -10.35 6.16 9.56
N ALA A 70 -9.15 6.48 10.06
CA ALA A 70 -8.76 6.07 11.39
C ALA A 70 -9.70 6.71 12.44
N GLU A 71 -10.33 5.87 13.27
CA GLU A 71 -11.17 6.37 14.38
C GLU A 71 -10.28 6.80 15.54
N THR A 72 -10.06 8.09 15.65
CA THR A 72 -9.17 8.71 16.64
C THR A 72 -9.90 9.58 17.69
N MET A 73 -11.23 9.54 17.73
CA MET A 73 -12.00 10.38 18.64
C MET A 73 -11.64 10.16 20.12
N LEU A 74 -11.58 8.90 20.55
CA LEU A 74 -11.20 8.58 21.93
C LEU A 74 -9.77 8.97 22.25
N ALA A 75 -8.84 8.79 21.30
CA ALA A 75 -7.45 9.18 21.46
C ALA A 75 -7.32 10.71 21.64
N LYS A 76 -8.02 11.49 20.80
CA LYS A 76 -8.09 12.95 20.93
C LYS A 76 -8.66 13.40 22.28
N GLN A 77 -9.75 12.76 22.73
CA GLN A 77 -10.36 13.07 24.04
C GLN A 77 -9.43 12.73 25.20
N ALA A 78 -8.60 11.68 25.05
CA ALA A 78 -7.58 11.30 26.02
C ALA A 78 -6.31 12.16 25.95
N GLY A 79 -6.24 13.13 25.02
CA GLY A 79 -5.09 14.01 24.85
C GLY A 79 -3.89 13.36 24.15
N LEU A 80 -4.10 12.25 23.42
CA LEU A 80 -3.04 11.64 22.63
C LEU A 80 -2.74 12.46 21.37
N GLU A 81 -1.49 12.46 20.95
CA GLU A 81 -1.05 13.13 19.73
C GLU A 81 -1.61 12.42 18.48
N ILE A 82 -2.15 13.21 17.56
CA ILE A 82 -2.63 12.75 16.25
C ILE A 82 -1.73 13.35 15.18
N GLY A 83 -1.19 12.50 14.32
CA GLY A 83 -0.24 12.89 13.30
C GLY A 83 -0.90 13.47 12.04
N GLU A 84 -0.05 13.91 11.12
CA GLU A 84 -0.48 14.55 9.87
C GLU A 84 -1.23 13.57 8.93
N ARG A 85 -0.99 12.26 9.09
CA ARG A 85 -1.68 11.21 8.33
C ARG A 85 -2.99 10.75 9.00
N GLY A 86 -3.39 11.45 10.06
CA GLY A 86 -4.63 11.20 10.80
C GLY A 86 -4.59 10.01 11.76
N GLY A 87 -3.42 9.41 11.99
CA GLY A 87 -3.21 8.33 12.93
C GLY A 87 -2.81 8.79 14.32
N ILE A 88 -2.81 7.88 15.30
CA ILE A 88 -2.26 8.11 16.64
C ILE A 88 -0.73 8.02 16.53
N VAL A 89 -0.03 9.10 16.87
CA VAL A 89 1.44 9.15 16.82
C VAL A 89 2.01 8.19 17.83
N THR A 90 2.97 7.36 17.38
CA THR A 90 3.75 6.48 18.25
C THR A 90 5.23 6.54 17.90
N ASP A 91 6.07 6.19 18.90
CA ASP A 91 7.47 5.90 18.64
C ASP A 91 7.65 4.59 17.85
N ALA A 92 8.90 4.21 17.59
CA ALA A 92 9.21 2.94 16.91
C ALA A 92 8.75 1.70 17.70
N ASN A 93 8.54 1.83 19.00
CA ASN A 93 8.11 0.76 19.89
C ASN A 93 6.58 0.73 20.05
N LEU A 94 5.85 1.51 19.25
CA LEU A 94 4.39 1.66 19.25
C LEU A 94 3.82 2.28 20.53
N ARG A 95 4.63 3.05 21.28
CA ARG A 95 4.19 3.80 22.46
C ARG A 95 3.62 5.15 22.01
N THR A 96 2.50 5.51 22.57
CA THR A 96 1.89 6.83 22.34
C THR A 96 2.54 7.92 23.22
N SER A 97 2.06 9.14 23.10
CA SER A 97 2.46 10.26 23.97
C SER A 97 2.07 10.09 25.46
N ALA A 98 1.16 9.17 25.79
CA ALA A 98 0.76 8.85 27.16
C ALA A 98 1.49 7.59 27.67
N PRO A 99 1.99 7.60 28.94
CA PRO A 99 2.58 6.42 29.54
C PRO A 99 1.65 5.23 29.52
N ASP A 100 2.18 4.02 29.26
CA ASP A 100 1.49 2.75 29.27
C ASP A 100 0.34 2.61 28.25
N VAL A 101 0.28 3.54 27.26
CA VAL A 101 -0.69 3.49 26.17
C VAL A 101 0.04 3.23 24.85
N PHE A 102 -0.46 2.22 24.11
CA PHE A 102 0.10 1.81 22.83
C PHE A 102 -0.96 1.95 21.73
N ALA A 103 -0.52 2.14 20.48
CA ALA A 103 -1.38 2.07 19.31
C ALA A 103 -0.77 1.14 18.26
N ALA A 104 -1.62 0.33 17.60
CA ALA A 104 -1.21 -0.64 16.61
C ALA A 104 -2.27 -0.80 15.51
N GLY A 105 -1.85 -1.23 14.32
CA GLY A 105 -2.72 -1.40 13.15
C GLY A 105 -3.01 -0.08 12.44
N ASP A 106 -4.09 -0.04 11.70
CA ASP A 106 -4.46 1.05 10.78
C ASP A 106 -4.55 2.43 11.45
N VAL A 107 -4.79 2.45 12.77
CA VAL A 107 -4.87 3.68 13.55
C VAL A 107 -3.50 4.24 13.96
N ALA A 108 -2.44 3.43 13.93
CA ALA A 108 -1.12 3.85 14.38
C ALA A 108 -0.36 4.62 13.27
N GLU A 109 0.15 5.79 13.63
CA GLU A 109 1.11 6.56 12.83
C GLU A 109 2.46 6.45 13.54
N TRP A 110 3.23 5.41 13.18
CA TRP A 110 4.43 5.05 13.93
C TRP A 110 5.70 5.58 13.28
N TYR A 111 6.72 5.84 14.11
CA TYR A 111 8.04 6.15 13.60
C TYR A 111 8.70 4.90 13.03
N SER A 112 8.90 4.87 11.73
CA SER A 112 9.57 3.77 11.03
C SER A 112 11.07 4.04 10.90
N ASN A 113 11.89 3.17 11.50
CA ASN A 113 13.34 3.26 11.38
C ASN A 113 13.82 3.05 9.93
N ALA A 114 13.11 2.23 9.15
CA ALA A 114 13.44 1.99 7.74
C ALA A 114 13.18 3.23 6.85
N HIS A 115 12.19 4.06 7.21
CA HIS A 115 11.80 5.25 6.45
C HIS A 115 12.25 6.56 7.09
N GLU A 116 12.79 6.53 8.32
CA GLU A 116 13.20 7.69 9.13
C GLU A 116 12.12 8.76 9.29
N THR A 117 10.88 8.35 9.29
CA THR A 117 9.71 9.23 9.42
C THR A 117 8.52 8.48 10.01
N HIS A 118 7.51 9.25 10.44
CA HIS A 118 6.24 8.65 10.78
C HIS A 118 5.50 8.21 9.52
N ILE A 119 5.04 6.97 9.54
CA ILE A 119 4.23 6.37 8.47
C ILE A 119 2.95 5.79 9.05
N ARG A 120 1.90 5.72 8.23
CA ARG A 120 0.64 5.04 8.53
C ARG A 120 0.25 4.17 7.34
N VAL A 121 0.04 2.90 7.58
CA VAL A 121 -0.22 1.90 6.54
C VAL A 121 -1.40 1.04 6.97
N GLU A 122 -2.40 0.95 6.12
CA GLU A 122 -3.66 0.22 6.34
C GLU A 122 -3.56 -1.17 5.70
N HIS A 123 -2.62 -2.01 6.18
CA HIS A 123 -2.42 -3.37 5.67
C HIS A 123 -2.61 -4.40 6.78
N TRP A 124 -3.22 -5.53 6.44
CA TRP A 124 -3.42 -6.64 7.36
C TRP A 124 -2.11 -7.11 8.00
N ASP A 125 -1.05 -7.29 7.20
CA ASP A 125 0.28 -7.70 7.67
C ASP A 125 0.86 -6.72 8.69
N VAL A 126 0.71 -5.41 8.43
CA VAL A 126 1.16 -4.37 9.35
C VAL A 126 0.40 -4.45 10.67
N ALA A 127 -0.93 -4.55 10.62
CA ALA A 127 -1.76 -4.62 11.82
C ALA A 127 -1.42 -5.86 12.66
N PHE A 128 -1.23 -7.02 12.04
CA PHE A 128 -0.85 -8.27 12.71
C PHE A 128 0.51 -8.16 13.41
N ASN A 129 1.54 -7.69 12.68
CA ASN A 129 2.89 -7.55 13.22
C ASN A 129 2.99 -6.46 14.29
N GLN A 130 2.30 -5.33 14.11
CA GLN A 130 2.24 -4.28 15.12
C GLN A 130 1.54 -4.72 16.39
N GLY A 131 0.44 -5.47 16.29
CA GLY A 131 -0.24 -6.03 17.45
C GLY A 131 0.70 -6.90 18.29
N ARG A 132 1.52 -7.74 17.63
CA ARG A 132 2.55 -8.55 18.29
C ARG A 132 3.63 -7.69 18.95
N THR A 133 4.18 -6.69 18.23
CA THR A 133 5.21 -5.78 18.74
C THR A 133 4.69 -5.01 19.96
N ALA A 134 3.49 -4.45 19.87
CA ALA A 134 2.86 -3.72 20.98
C ALA A 134 2.70 -4.61 22.22
N ALA A 135 2.21 -5.85 22.04
CA ALA A 135 2.05 -6.79 23.15
C ALA A 135 3.40 -7.12 23.83
N MET A 136 4.47 -7.30 23.04
CA MET A 136 5.81 -7.55 23.59
C MET A 136 6.32 -6.33 24.38
N ASN A 137 6.07 -5.12 23.89
CA ASN A 137 6.46 -3.89 24.55
C ASN A 137 5.64 -3.59 25.81
N MET A 138 4.35 -3.95 25.84
CA MET A 138 3.52 -3.96 27.06
C MET A 138 4.09 -4.89 28.14
N LEU A 139 4.78 -5.95 27.74
CA LEU A 139 5.49 -6.89 28.64
C LEU A 139 6.92 -6.44 28.96
N GLY A 140 7.33 -5.24 28.54
CA GLY A 140 8.63 -4.65 28.87
C GLY A 140 9.81 -5.12 28.00
N LYS A 141 9.56 -5.65 26.78
CA LYS A 141 10.65 -6.12 25.89
C LYS A 141 11.47 -5.01 25.25
N ASP A 142 10.87 -3.84 25.04
CA ASP A 142 11.53 -2.67 24.43
C ASP A 142 12.08 -2.94 23.01
N GLU A 143 11.26 -3.57 22.16
CA GLU A 143 11.61 -3.97 20.81
C GLU A 143 10.94 -3.03 19.78
N PRO A 144 11.69 -2.41 18.86
CA PRO A 144 11.09 -1.59 17.82
C PRO A 144 10.35 -2.43 16.78
N HIS A 145 9.27 -1.89 16.22
CA HIS A 145 8.62 -2.46 15.05
C HIS A 145 9.51 -2.27 13.81
N ALA A 146 10.13 -3.34 13.37
CA ALA A 146 11.11 -3.34 12.28
C ALA A 146 10.61 -4.05 11.01
N VAL A 147 9.36 -4.51 10.98
CA VAL A 147 8.81 -5.21 9.83
C VAL A 147 8.55 -4.20 8.71
N VAL A 148 9.11 -4.47 7.54
CA VAL A 148 8.81 -3.69 6.34
C VAL A 148 7.39 -4.04 5.89
N PRO A 149 6.50 -3.05 5.69
CA PRO A 149 5.13 -3.31 5.26
C PRO A 149 5.05 -4.17 4.01
N TYR A 150 4.18 -5.15 4.05
CA TYR A 150 3.89 -6.04 2.92
C TYR A 150 2.40 -5.99 2.60
N PHE A 151 2.10 -6.00 1.31
CA PHE A 151 0.75 -6.00 0.78
C PHE A 151 0.64 -7.02 -0.35
N TRP A 152 -0.51 -7.66 -0.47
CA TRP A 152 -0.86 -8.44 -1.65
C TRP A 152 -2.33 -8.24 -1.99
N THR A 153 -2.65 -8.46 -3.26
CA THR A 153 -4.03 -8.50 -3.74
C THR A 153 -4.17 -9.51 -4.87
N ASP A 154 -5.19 -10.35 -4.74
CA ASP A 154 -5.55 -11.31 -5.77
C ASP A 154 -6.54 -10.68 -6.74
N MET A 155 -6.24 -10.73 -8.03
CA MET A 155 -7.11 -10.28 -9.10
C MET A 155 -7.32 -11.43 -10.08
N ALA A 156 -8.28 -12.29 -9.77
CA ALA A 156 -8.62 -13.49 -10.53
C ALA A 156 -7.43 -14.46 -10.71
N ASP A 157 -6.70 -14.33 -11.81
CA ASP A 157 -5.61 -15.23 -12.21
C ASP A 157 -4.20 -14.67 -11.90
N VAL A 158 -4.12 -13.48 -11.32
CA VAL A 158 -2.86 -12.84 -10.94
C VAL A 158 -2.88 -12.34 -9.51
N GLU A 159 -1.71 -12.36 -8.88
CA GLU A 159 -1.43 -11.74 -7.60
C GLU A 159 -0.45 -10.58 -7.80
N ILE A 160 -0.78 -9.43 -7.22
CA ILE A 160 0.18 -8.34 -7.07
C ILE A 160 0.69 -8.38 -5.64
N GLU A 161 2.00 -8.47 -5.49
CA GLU A 161 2.70 -8.32 -4.22
C GLU A 161 3.38 -6.95 -4.16
N SER A 162 3.48 -6.37 -2.98
CA SER A 162 4.25 -5.14 -2.78
C SER A 162 4.90 -5.11 -1.41
N VAL A 163 6.10 -4.59 -1.32
CA VAL A 163 6.87 -4.40 -0.09
C VAL A 163 7.37 -2.98 0.01
N GLY A 164 7.24 -2.37 1.20
CA GLY A 164 7.48 -0.95 1.44
C GLY A 164 6.30 -0.08 1.00
N PRO A 165 6.03 1.04 1.67
CA PRO A 165 5.24 2.12 1.12
C PRO A 165 6.17 3.18 0.54
N ALA A 166 6.09 3.49 -0.73
CA ALA A 166 6.72 4.68 -1.27
C ALA A 166 5.82 5.90 -1.00
N TYR A 167 6.36 6.88 -0.30
CA TYR A 167 5.71 8.21 -0.13
C TYR A 167 6.22 9.24 -1.15
N GLY A 168 6.84 8.74 -2.19
CA GLY A 168 7.43 9.47 -3.30
C GLY A 168 8.59 8.66 -3.87
N TRP A 169 8.82 8.84 -5.15
CA TRP A 169 9.95 8.22 -5.86
C TRP A 169 10.41 9.15 -6.97
N ASP A 170 11.69 9.05 -7.31
CA ASP A 170 12.30 9.85 -8.39
C ASP A 170 12.19 9.09 -9.71
N ARG A 171 12.27 7.76 -9.66
CA ARG A 171 12.14 6.88 -10.82
C ARG A 171 11.57 5.51 -10.46
N ILE A 172 11.02 4.83 -11.46
CA ILE A 172 10.65 3.42 -11.40
C ILE A 172 11.56 2.65 -12.34
N VAL A 173 12.18 1.59 -11.86
CA VAL A 173 12.94 0.65 -12.69
C VAL A 173 12.07 -0.58 -12.91
N MET A 174 11.67 -0.81 -14.16
CA MET A 174 10.90 -1.98 -14.56
C MET A 174 11.80 -3.14 -14.86
N ARG A 175 11.44 -4.33 -14.39
CA ARG A 175 12.15 -5.60 -14.61
C ARG A 175 11.17 -6.69 -15.03
N GLY A 176 11.46 -7.40 -16.12
CA GLY A 176 10.61 -8.44 -16.66
C GLY A 176 9.66 -7.95 -17.74
N SER A 177 8.60 -8.72 -17.99
CA SER A 177 7.63 -8.46 -19.07
C SER A 177 6.25 -8.14 -18.51
N ILE A 178 5.79 -6.92 -18.77
CA ILE A 178 4.43 -6.48 -18.44
C ILE A 178 3.39 -7.29 -19.23
N ASP A 179 3.67 -7.59 -20.49
CA ASP A 179 2.75 -8.29 -21.38
C ASP A 179 2.54 -9.76 -20.94
N ASP A 180 3.57 -10.38 -20.38
CA ASP A 180 3.52 -11.76 -19.88
C ASP A 180 3.03 -11.82 -18.41
N SER A 181 2.68 -10.69 -17.79
CA SER A 181 2.34 -10.60 -16.36
C SER A 181 3.41 -11.24 -15.46
N ALA A 182 4.68 -11.02 -15.81
CA ALA A 182 5.85 -11.53 -15.10
C ALA A 182 6.90 -10.42 -14.94
N PHE A 183 6.61 -9.45 -14.07
CA PHE A 183 7.41 -8.24 -13.92
C PHE A 183 7.48 -7.76 -12.47
N SER A 184 8.46 -6.90 -12.20
CA SER A 184 8.53 -6.11 -10.97
C SER A 184 8.84 -4.64 -11.29
N ALA A 185 8.28 -3.75 -10.48
CA ALA A 185 8.53 -2.32 -10.47
C ALA A 185 9.28 -1.96 -9.19
N TRP A 186 10.45 -1.36 -9.36
CA TRP A 186 11.33 -0.94 -8.28
C TRP A 186 11.27 0.58 -8.17
N TYR A 187 10.66 1.08 -7.10
CA TYR A 187 10.50 2.51 -6.83
C TYR A 187 11.73 3.02 -6.10
N VAL A 188 12.44 3.93 -6.72
CA VAL A 188 13.72 4.44 -6.23
C VAL A 188 13.56 5.88 -5.78
N GLN A 189 14.05 6.19 -4.60
CA GLN A 189 14.17 7.54 -4.07
C GLN A 189 15.65 7.83 -3.74
N GLY A 190 16.22 8.80 -4.46
CA GLY A 190 17.68 9.00 -4.45
C GLY A 190 18.40 7.74 -4.94
N ASN A 191 19.20 7.15 -4.06
CA ASN A 191 19.99 5.95 -4.32
C ASN A 191 19.47 4.71 -3.55
N ARG A 192 18.22 4.73 -3.06
CA ARG A 192 17.63 3.66 -2.27
C ARG A 192 16.34 3.15 -2.88
N VAL A 193 16.12 1.84 -2.74
CA VAL A 193 14.81 1.25 -3.05
C VAL A 193 13.85 1.59 -1.92
N ALA A 194 12.74 2.26 -2.26
CA ALA A 194 11.70 2.65 -1.32
C ALA A 194 10.51 1.67 -1.32
N GLN A 195 10.23 1.07 -2.49
CA GLN A 195 9.17 0.07 -2.65
C GLN A 195 9.52 -0.87 -3.79
N VAL A 196 9.05 -2.11 -3.73
CA VAL A 196 9.01 -3.03 -4.87
C VAL A 196 7.58 -3.57 -4.98
N ALA A 197 7.01 -3.52 -6.18
CA ALA A 197 5.76 -4.19 -6.51
C ALA A 197 6.01 -5.22 -7.61
N ALA A 198 5.37 -6.38 -7.55
CA ALA A 198 5.64 -7.46 -8.49
C ALA A 198 4.39 -8.28 -8.83
N VAL A 199 4.38 -8.83 -10.03
CA VAL A 199 3.46 -9.87 -10.50
C VAL A 199 4.33 -11.04 -10.95
N GLY A 200 4.13 -12.21 -10.34
CA GLY A 200 4.85 -13.44 -10.70
C GLY A 200 6.37 -13.39 -10.44
N ARG A 201 6.84 -12.48 -9.58
CA ARG A 201 8.28 -12.31 -9.27
C ARG A 201 8.53 -12.12 -7.78
N SER A 202 8.02 -13.03 -6.94
CA SER A 202 8.11 -12.96 -5.47
C SER A 202 9.57 -12.91 -4.96
N HIS A 203 10.54 -13.44 -5.72
CA HIS A 203 11.95 -13.29 -5.37
C HIS A 203 12.40 -11.83 -5.32
N ASP A 204 11.93 -11.00 -6.26
CA ASP A 204 12.27 -9.58 -6.30
C ASP A 204 11.68 -8.84 -5.07
N ILE A 205 10.51 -9.27 -4.58
CA ILE A 205 9.88 -8.78 -3.32
C ILE A 205 10.78 -9.10 -2.12
N GLU A 206 11.32 -10.32 -2.03
CA GLU A 206 12.20 -10.70 -0.92
C GLU A 206 13.49 -9.87 -0.89
N VAL A 207 14.10 -9.65 -2.07
CA VAL A 207 15.29 -8.81 -2.20
C VAL A 207 14.98 -7.36 -1.85
N GLY A 208 13.88 -6.82 -2.39
CA GLY A 208 13.41 -5.47 -2.07
C GLY A 208 13.19 -5.25 -0.58
N ARG A 209 12.58 -6.23 0.10
CA ARG A 209 12.35 -6.19 1.55
C ARG A 209 13.66 -6.02 2.33
N LYS A 210 14.71 -6.75 1.96
CA LYS A 210 16.03 -6.65 2.62
C LYS A 210 16.65 -5.28 2.38
N LEU A 211 16.67 -4.82 1.12
CA LEU A 211 17.24 -3.51 0.77
C LEU A 211 16.56 -2.37 1.54
N ILE A 212 15.22 -2.41 1.65
CA ILE A 212 14.45 -1.42 2.39
C ILE A 212 14.75 -1.51 3.90
N ALA A 213 14.73 -2.72 4.47
CA ALA A 213 14.99 -2.92 5.88
C ALA A 213 16.39 -2.44 6.29
N GLU A 214 17.40 -2.70 5.46
CA GLU A 214 18.80 -2.32 5.67
C GLU A 214 19.11 -0.87 5.22
N ARG A 215 18.15 -0.21 4.55
CA ARG A 215 18.31 1.14 3.99
C ARG A 215 19.53 1.22 3.07
N ARG A 216 19.73 0.17 2.29
CA ARG A 216 20.95 0.00 1.49
C ARG A 216 21.02 1.02 0.36
N GLU A 217 22.13 1.72 0.28
CA GLU A 217 22.44 2.61 -0.82
C GLU A 217 23.03 1.79 -2.00
N LEU A 218 22.49 2.03 -3.17
CA LEU A 218 22.92 1.40 -4.41
C LEU A 218 23.60 2.43 -5.32
N THR A 219 24.60 2.01 -6.07
CA THR A 219 25.19 2.84 -7.13
C THR A 219 24.22 2.93 -8.32
N ASP A 220 24.41 3.93 -9.18
CA ASP A 220 23.60 4.06 -10.41
C ASP A 220 23.72 2.82 -11.28
N ASP A 221 24.92 2.25 -11.43
CA ASP A 221 25.15 1.00 -12.19
C ASP A 221 24.36 -0.18 -11.60
N GLN A 222 24.29 -0.29 -10.27
CA GLN A 222 23.50 -1.32 -9.59
C GLN A 222 22.00 -1.11 -9.82
N LEU A 223 21.52 0.13 -9.71
CA LEU A 223 20.12 0.47 -9.96
C LEU A 223 19.74 0.20 -11.43
N ASP A 224 20.59 0.54 -12.38
CA ASP A 224 20.34 0.29 -13.80
C ASP A 224 20.39 -1.21 -14.13
N SER A 225 21.22 -1.99 -13.42
CA SER A 225 21.30 -3.45 -13.58
C SER A 225 20.00 -4.16 -13.17
N ILE A 226 19.15 -3.56 -12.32
CA ILE A 226 17.86 -4.14 -11.93
C ILE A 226 16.98 -4.44 -13.16
N ALA A 227 17.00 -3.60 -14.18
CA ALA A 227 16.17 -3.79 -15.38
C ALA A 227 16.57 -5.05 -16.18
N ASN A 228 17.81 -5.51 -16.07
CA ASN A 228 18.30 -6.70 -16.76
C ASN A 228 17.83 -7.98 -16.04
N VAL A 229 16.96 -8.76 -16.68
CA VAL A 229 16.40 -10.00 -16.09
C VAL A 229 17.45 -11.09 -15.84
N GLU A 230 18.58 -11.05 -16.53
CA GLU A 230 19.71 -11.99 -16.33
C GLU A 230 20.59 -11.59 -15.13
N TYR A 231 20.44 -10.36 -14.62
CA TYR A 231 21.15 -9.92 -13.44
C TYR A 231 20.53 -10.51 -12.18
N ASP A 232 21.34 -11.16 -11.36
CA ASP A 232 20.86 -11.68 -10.07
C ASP A 232 20.74 -10.53 -9.05
N VAL A 233 19.51 -10.06 -8.84
CA VAL A 233 19.23 -8.98 -7.88
C VAL A 233 19.56 -9.35 -6.43
N ALA A 234 19.72 -10.65 -6.10
CA ALA A 234 20.17 -11.08 -4.79
C ALA A 234 21.58 -10.58 -4.43
N CYS A 235 22.40 -10.26 -5.46
CA CYS A 235 23.71 -9.63 -5.25
C CYS A 235 23.63 -8.21 -4.68
N LEU A 236 22.45 -7.58 -4.70
CA LEU A 236 22.21 -6.23 -4.15
C LEU A 236 21.95 -6.25 -2.65
N ALA A 237 21.46 -7.38 -2.10
CA ALA A 237 20.98 -7.52 -0.72
C ALA A 237 22.04 -8.10 0.23
#